data_f699535523079f6d10ca6229e8e18d32
#
_entry.id   f699535523079f6d10ca6229e8e18d32
#
_cell.length_a   1.000
_cell.length_b   1.000
_cell.length_c   1.000
_cell.angle_alpha   90.00
_cell.angle_beta   90.00
_cell.angle_gamma   90.00
#
_symmetry.space_group_name_H-M   'P 1'
#
loop_
_entity.id
_entity.type
_entity.pdbx_description
1 polymer ?
#
loop_
_entity_poly.entity_id
_entity_poly.type
_entity_poly.pdbx_seq_one_letter_code
_entity_poly.pdbx_strand_id
1 'polypeptide(L)' 'MTDSDIENKIRELIAKQLDLPISRVTDDKKFIEDLDADSLDTVEIIISIEDEFNIEIDDDNAEQIITVGDAIRQLKAAIV' A
#
# COMPACT_ATOMS: atom_id res chain seq x y z
N MET A 1 -2.84 13.86 -10.86
CA MET A 1 -3.49 13.26 -9.68
C MET A 1 -3.26 14.11 -8.44
N THR A 2 -4.29 14.31 -7.63
CA THR A 2 -4.13 14.95 -6.33
C THR A 2 -3.60 13.93 -5.32
N ASP A 3 -3.13 14.41 -4.17
CA ASP A 3 -2.72 13.53 -3.07
C ASP A 3 -3.86 12.61 -2.65
N SER A 4 -5.09 13.13 -2.58
CA SER A 4 -6.25 12.32 -2.21
C SER A 4 -6.52 11.21 -3.22
N ASP A 5 -6.35 11.49 -4.50
CA ASP A 5 -6.52 10.48 -5.55
C ASP A 5 -5.50 9.36 -5.41
N ILE A 6 -4.25 9.72 -5.14
CA ILE A 6 -3.17 8.75 -4.94
C ILE A 6 -3.47 7.88 -3.73
N GLU A 7 -3.82 8.48 -2.61
CA GLU A 7 -4.14 7.75 -1.38
C GLU A 7 -5.32 6.81 -1.56
N ASN A 8 -6.37 7.27 -2.22
CA ASN A 8 -7.55 6.45 -2.47
C ASN A 8 -7.23 5.27 -3.38
N LYS A 9 -6.41 5.50 -4.41
CA LYS A 9 -6.00 4.44 -5.33
C LYS A 9 -5.20 3.37 -4.60
N ILE A 10 -4.30 3.77 -3.72
CA ILE A 10 -3.51 2.84 -2.92
C ILE A 10 -4.42 2.00 -2.02
N ARG A 11 -5.37 2.64 -1.35
CA ARG A 11 -6.33 1.93 -0.48
C ARG A 11 -7.19 0.95 -1.28
N GLU A 12 -7.61 1.34 -2.48
CA GLU A 12 -8.38 0.47 -3.36
C GLU A 12 -7.58 -0.77 -3.76
N LEU A 13 -6.31 -0.60 -4.10
CA LEU A 13 -5.43 -1.71 -4.48
C LEU A 13 -5.23 -2.67 -3.30
N ILE A 14 -5.03 -2.14 -2.11
CA ILE A 14 -4.88 -2.94 -0.90
C ILE A 14 -6.16 -3.72 -0.61
N ALA A 15 -7.29 -3.03 -0.64
CA ALA A 15 -8.59 -3.64 -0.36
C ALA A 15 -8.89 -4.77 -1.34
N LYS A 16 -8.59 -4.56 -2.61
CA LYS A 16 -8.81 -5.56 -3.65
C LYS A 16 -7.92 -6.78 -3.45
N GLN A 17 -6.63 -6.56 -3.14
CA GLN A 17 -5.69 -7.64 -2.95
C GLN A 17 -6.04 -8.51 -1.76
N LEU A 18 -6.54 -7.90 -0.70
CA LEU A 18 -6.88 -8.60 0.55
C LEU A 18 -8.35 -9.00 0.64
N ASP A 19 -9.14 -8.66 -0.37
CA ASP A 19 -10.59 -8.95 -0.42
C ASP A 19 -11.31 -8.35 0.80
N LEU A 20 -11.03 -7.09 1.07
CA LEU A 20 -11.61 -6.36 2.20
C LEU A 20 -12.38 -5.14 1.72
N PRO A 21 -13.39 -4.69 2.48
CA PRO A 21 -14.02 -3.39 2.19
C PRO A 21 -12.99 -2.28 2.36
N ILE A 22 -13.05 -1.27 1.51
CA ILE A 22 -12.10 -0.16 1.58
C ILE A 22 -12.16 0.57 2.92
N SER A 23 -13.31 0.55 3.57
CA SER A 23 -13.50 1.17 4.89
C SER A 23 -12.61 0.56 5.98
N ARG A 24 -12.12 -0.67 5.76
CA ARG A 24 -11.20 -1.33 6.67
C ARG A 24 -9.75 -0.91 6.47
N VAL A 25 -9.44 -0.28 5.33
CA VAL A 25 -8.08 0.07 4.94
C VAL A 25 -7.82 1.52 5.33
N THR A 26 -7.53 1.73 6.61
CA THR A 26 -7.18 3.05 7.14
C THR A 26 -5.69 3.13 7.43
N ASP A 27 -5.16 4.34 7.54
CA ASP A 27 -3.72 4.60 7.62
C ASP A 27 -3.06 3.91 8.82
N ASP A 28 -3.77 3.77 9.92
CA ASP A 28 -3.25 3.19 11.16
C ASP A 28 -3.20 1.68 11.16
N LYS A 29 -3.79 1.03 10.17
CA LYS A 29 -3.85 -0.44 10.12
C LYS A 29 -2.53 -1.04 9.69
N LYS A 30 -2.10 -2.07 10.41
CA LYS A 30 -0.92 -2.85 10.05
C LYS A 30 -1.35 -3.97 9.11
N PHE A 31 -0.60 -4.18 8.05
CA PHE A 31 -0.96 -5.17 7.04
C PHE A 31 -1.10 -6.57 7.63
N ILE A 32 -0.12 -7.00 8.40
CA ILE A 32 -0.10 -8.37 8.91
C ILE A 32 -0.99 -8.51 10.14
N GLU A 33 -0.87 -7.60 11.10
CA GLU A 33 -1.57 -7.73 12.39
C GLU A 33 -3.04 -7.34 12.32
N ASP A 34 -3.36 -6.28 11.57
CA ASP A 34 -4.72 -5.72 11.55
C ASP A 34 -5.53 -6.15 10.33
N LEU A 35 -4.89 -6.30 9.18
CA LEU A 35 -5.55 -6.67 7.94
C LEU A 35 -5.37 -8.14 7.59
N ASP A 36 -4.68 -8.87 8.43
CA ASP A 36 -4.50 -10.31 8.30
C ASP A 36 -3.81 -10.74 7.00
N ALA A 37 -2.96 -9.86 6.47
CA ALA A 37 -2.16 -10.16 5.29
C ALA A 37 -0.95 -11.00 5.69
N ASP A 38 -0.52 -11.91 4.82
CA ASP A 38 0.75 -12.58 5.02
C ASP A 38 1.85 -11.83 4.26
N SER A 39 3.10 -12.28 4.36
CA SER A 39 4.23 -11.60 3.72
C SER A 39 4.12 -11.63 2.20
N LEU A 40 3.55 -12.66 1.62
CA LEU A 40 3.34 -12.74 0.19
C LEU A 40 2.31 -11.71 -0.28
N ASP A 41 1.21 -11.57 0.47
CA ASP A 41 0.20 -10.55 0.18
C ASP A 41 0.81 -9.16 0.18
N THR A 42 1.67 -8.87 1.15
CA THR A 42 2.33 -7.57 1.24
C THR A 42 3.21 -7.31 0.02
N VAL A 43 3.98 -8.30 -0.42
CA VAL A 43 4.82 -8.20 -1.61
C VAL A 43 3.97 -7.96 -2.85
N GLU A 44 2.86 -8.68 -3.00
CA GLU A 44 1.96 -8.52 -4.14
C GLU A 44 1.32 -7.14 -4.17
N ILE A 45 0.96 -6.59 -3.01
CA ILE A 45 0.42 -5.24 -2.91
C ILE A 45 1.44 -4.22 -3.40
N ILE A 46 2.69 -4.34 -2.97
CA ILE A 46 3.76 -3.44 -3.37
C ILE A 46 3.98 -3.50 -4.88
N ILE A 47 4.03 -4.70 -5.44
CA ILE A 47 4.18 -4.89 -6.89
C ILE A 47 3.02 -4.25 -7.66
N SER A 48 1.79 -4.44 -7.19
CA SER A 48 0.61 -3.85 -7.82
C SER A 48 0.68 -2.33 -7.83
N ILE A 49 1.15 -1.75 -6.74
CA ILE A 49 1.31 -0.31 -6.61
C ILE A 49 2.41 0.20 -7.55
N GLU A 50 3.54 -0.49 -7.62
CA GLU A 50 4.62 -0.14 -8.54
C GLU A 50 4.13 -0.14 -9.99
N ASP A 51 3.36 -1.15 -10.38
CA ASP A 51 2.82 -1.26 -11.71
C ASP A 51 1.80 -0.15 -12.01
N GLU A 52 0.91 0.11 -11.06
CA GLU A 52 -0.16 1.11 -11.26
C GLU A 52 0.38 2.52 -11.41
N PHE A 53 1.40 2.87 -10.65
CA PHE A 53 1.98 4.22 -10.66
C PHE A 53 3.26 4.31 -11.47
N ASN A 54 3.72 3.21 -12.05
CA ASN A 54 4.95 3.14 -12.84
C ASN A 54 6.16 3.67 -12.05
N ILE A 55 6.30 3.18 -10.83
CA ILE A 55 7.38 3.55 -9.92
C ILE A 55 8.09 2.30 -9.41
N GLU A 56 9.23 2.50 -8.77
CA GLU A 56 10.00 1.42 -8.18
C GLU A 56 10.31 1.77 -6.72
N ILE A 57 10.10 0.82 -5.81
CA ILE A 57 10.39 0.98 -4.39
C ILE A 57 11.56 0.06 -4.05
N ASP A 58 12.59 0.59 -3.42
CA ASP A 58 13.75 -0.20 -2.98
C ASP A 58 13.31 -1.26 -1.96
N ASP A 59 13.99 -2.40 -1.97
CA ASP A 59 13.71 -3.48 -1.03
C ASP A 59 13.81 -3.01 0.42
N ASP A 60 14.79 -2.17 0.72
CA ASP A 60 14.97 -1.64 2.08
C ASP A 60 13.76 -0.79 2.50
N ASN A 61 13.27 0.04 1.60
CA ASN A 61 12.08 0.86 1.86
C ASN A 61 10.82 -0.01 1.96
N ALA A 62 10.72 -1.03 1.13
CA ALA A 62 9.60 -1.96 1.16
C ALA A 62 9.51 -2.69 2.50
N GLU A 63 10.66 -3.06 3.08
CA GLU A 63 10.70 -3.73 4.38
C GLU A 63 10.24 -2.83 5.52
N GLN A 64 10.29 -1.53 5.35
CA GLN A 64 9.83 -0.56 6.36
C GLN A 64 8.34 -0.32 6.31
N ILE A 65 7.65 -0.85 5.31
CA ILE A 65 6.21 -0.70 5.17
C ILE A 65 5.50 -1.68 6.09
N ILE A 66 4.98 -1.18 7.20
CA ILE A 66 4.28 -1.97 8.19
C ILE A 66 2.79 -1.65 8.18
N THR A 67 2.45 -0.36 8.06
CA THR A 67 1.07 0.12 8.05
C THR A 67 0.68 0.62 6.66
N VAL A 68 -0.63 0.80 6.46
CA VAL A 68 -1.16 1.43 5.25
C VAL A 68 -0.57 2.83 5.07
N GLY A 69 -0.47 3.58 6.15
CA GLY A 69 0.13 4.93 6.12
C GLY A 69 1.59 4.91 5.67
N ASP A 70 2.35 3.90 6.08
CA ASP A 70 3.74 3.73 5.63
C ASP A 70 3.79 3.54 4.12
N ALA A 71 2.92 2.70 3.58
CA ALA A 71 2.85 2.46 2.13
C ALA A 71 2.52 3.74 1.37
N ILE A 72 1.55 4.49 1.86
CA ILE A 72 1.14 5.76 1.24
C ILE A 72 2.30 6.75 1.24
N ARG A 73 3.00 6.88 2.37
CA ARG A 73 4.14 7.79 2.49
C ARG A 73 5.27 7.45 1.52
N GLN A 74 5.64 6.17 1.47
CA GLN A 74 6.71 5.71 0.57
C GLN A 74 6.35 5.93 -0.89
N LEU A 75 5.10 5.71 -1.24
CA LEU A 75 4.64 5.88 -2.60
C LEU A 75 4.59 7.33 -3.04
N LYS A 76 4.10 8.21 -2.17
CA LYS A 76 4.09 9.64 -2.47
C LYS A 76 5.51 10.15 -2.71
N ALA A 77 6.46 9.68 -1.90
CA ALA A 77 7.86 10.06 -2.05
C ALA A 77 8.45 9.59 -3.39
N ALA A 78 8.02 8.42 -3.86
CA ALA A 78 8.51 7.86 -5.12
C ALA A 78 7.89 8.53 -6.36
N ILE A 79 6.68 9.06 -6.22
CA ILE A 79 5.95 9.71 -7.33
C ILE A 79 6.45 11.13 -7.58
N VAL A 80 6.91 11.81 -6.58
CA VAL A 80 7.35 13.22 -6.66
C VAL A 80 8.62 13.39 -7.48
#